data_e74c943cda70ee704b6457b90f2e94bd
#
_entry.id   e74c943cda70ee704b6457b90f2e94bd
#
_cell.length_a   1.000
_cell.length_b   1.000
_cell.length_c   1.000
_cell.angle_alpha   90.00
_cell.angle_beta   90.00
_cell.angle_gamma   90.00
#
_symmetry.space_group_name_H-M   'P 1'
#
loop_
_entity.id
_entity.type
_entity.pdbx_description
1 polymer ?
#
loop_
_entity_poly.entity_id
_entity_poly.type
_entity_poly.pdbx_seq_one_letter_code
_entity_poly.pdbx_strand_id
1 'polypeptide(L)'
;MLTDMLEKEGKKVVSNRTGSNIVPGCVTNLLNSVNWLGRCRVDATVFEVDERASRLILPYVKPDYLVVTGLFRDSLKRNAHPDYIFSVIDTYCPDSAKVILNADELCSSMLKKDSYRVFYGIGKQPDDKTEPYNLIADYQICPNCGEKLKYNYLRYHHIGDVVCPKCGLHSPDKKYLATDIDREKMTITIQEGDKKTVYPLIHTALFNIYNEVTVISALREIGLSAERIKELMGQIHIPDSRHNETTVNGVTVIQALSKGQSAVSSSRTFEYVANEEGKKAILLAMDDLEDRQKSIEFSGWIYDLEYEQFNRDDVVQVICTGPRCYDHKVRCLLAGIPEEKILTNLSEVAAADDVTIDGVDRIYILYDCENYGMSCEMKKKIIKRLEGDK
;
A
#
# COMPACT_ATOMS: atom_id res chain seq x y z
N MET A 1 -4.99 -3.77 12.13
CA MET A 1 -5.19 -5.24 12.13
C MET A 1 -4.38 -5.93 13.24
N LEU A 2 -3.02 -5.96 13.23
CA LEU A 2 -2.23 -6.64 14.28
C LEU A 2 -2.61 -6.18 15.70
N THR A 3 -2.65 -4.86 15.91
CA THR A 3 -3.07 -4.26 17.19
C THR A 3 -4.47 -4.72 17.62
N ASP A 4 -5.44 -4.66 16.68
CA ASP A 4 -6.83 -5.03 16.99
C ASP A 4 -6.97 -6.50 17.36
N MET A 5 -6.20 -7.38 16.72
CA MET A 5 -6.19 -8.79 17.03
C MET A 5 -5.57 -9.08 18.42
N LEU A 6 -4.49 -8.39 18.76
CA LEU A 6 -3.89 -8.51 20.10
C LEU A 6 -4.81 -7.96 21.20
N GLU A 7 -5.54 -6.87 20.93
CA GLU A 7 -6.54 -6.33 21.87
C GLU A 7 -7.72 -7.30 22.04
N LYS A 8 -8.21 -7.90 20.96
CA LYS A 8 -9.27 -8.93 21.02
C LYS A 8 -8.79 -10.21 21.70
N GLU A 9 -7.50 -10.49 21.70
CA GLU A 9 -6.88 -11.56 22.51
C GLU A 9 -6.81 -11.21 24.00
N GLY A 10 -7.29 -10.04 24.40
CA GLY A 10 -7.30 -9.55 25.77
C GLY A 10 -5.99 -8.91 26.22
N LYS A 11 -5.08 -8.60 25.30
CA LYS A 11 -3.82 -7.91 25.59
C LYS A 11 -4.05 -6.41 25.72
N LYS A 12 -3.39 -5.81 26.68
CA LYS A 12 -3.25 -4.35 26.75
C LYS A 12 -2.20 -3.90 25.73
N VAL A 13 -2.62 -3.22 24.67
CA VAL A 13 -1.73 -2.81 23.57
C VAL A 13 -1.67 -1.29 23.47
N VAL A 14 -0.48 -0.75 23.22
CA VAL A 14 -0.27 0.64 22.81
C VAL A 14 0.24 0.64 21.37
N SER A 15 -0.32 1.51 20.54
CA SER A 15 0.08 1.65 19.15
C SER A 15 -0.09 3.09 18.66
N ASN A 16 0.68 3.48 17.66
CA ASN A 16 0.58 4.77 17.00
C ASN A 16 -0.43 4.76 15.82
N ARG A 17 -1.57 4.08 15.99
CA ARG A 17 -2.61 3.91 14.95
C ARG A 17 -3.22 5.23 14.44
N THR A 18 -2.99 6.35 15.11
CA THR A 18 -3.39 7.70 14.67
C THR A 18 -2.49 8.30 13.59
N GLY A 19 -1.50 7.53 13.10
CA GLY A 19 -0.69 7.89 11.92
C GLY A 19 0.64 8.58 12.21
N SER A 20 1.04 8.78 13.47
CA SER A 20 2.33 9.38 13.80
C SER A 20 3.44 8.31 13.86
N ASN A 21 4.06 8.01 12.71
CA ASN A 21 5.06 6.95 12.51
C ASN A 21 6.52 7.42 12.61
N ILE A 22 6.74 8.64 13.04
CA ILE A 22 8.06 9.24 13.27
C ILE A 22 8.36 9.37 14.77
N VAL A 23 9.56 9.85 15.12
CA VAL A 23 10.07 9.92 16.51
C VAL A 23 9.07 10.49 17.52
N PRO A 24 8.42 11.67 17.31
CA PRO A 24 7.49 12.21 18.30
C PRO A 24 6.31 11.27 18.61
N GLY A 25 5.75 10.63 17.58
CA GLY A 25 4.63 9.70 17.76
C GLY A 25 5.05 8.42 18.51
N CYS A 26 6.20 7.84 18.17
CA CYS A 26 6.73 6.69 18.89
C CYS A 26 7.03 7.03 20.35
N VAL A 27 7.66 8.16 20.64
CA VAL A 27 7.97 8.61 22.01
C VAL A 27 6.69 8.83 22.81
N THR A 28 5.70 9.53 22.25
CA THR A 28 4.40 9.76 22.92
C THR A 28 3.73 8.43 23.30
N ASN A 29 3.73 7.46 22.40
CA ASN A 29 3.11 6.16 22.67
C ASN A 29 3.93 5.32 23.65
N LEU A 30 5.26 5.42 23.64
CA LEU A 30 6.10 4.79 24.68
C LEU A 30 5.83 5.39 26.06
N LEU A 31 5.70 6.71 26.17
CA LEU A 31 5.34 7.36 27.42
C LEU A 31 3.97 6.90 27.93
N ASN A 32 3.01 6.67 27.03
CA ASN A 32 1.70 6.12 27.37
C ASN A 32 1.76 4.64 27.81
N SER A 33 2.80 3.90 27.44
CA SER A 33 2.97 2.49 27.80
C SER A 33 3.56 2.27 29.21
N VAL A 34 4.05 3.33 29.85
CA VAL A 34 4.68 3.26 31.18
C VAL A 34 3.95 4.12 32.20
N ASN A 35 4.21 3.87 33.50
CA ASN A 35 3.78 4.75 34.56
C ASN A 35 4.83 5.85 34.84
N TRP A 36 4.53 6.75 35.77
CA TRP A 36 5.43 7.84 36.17
C TRP A 36 6.76 7.36 36.78
N LEU A 37 6.87 6.09 37.16
CA LEU A 37 8.12 5.43 37.60
C LEU A 37 8.84 4.72 36.46
N GLY A 38 8.39 4.84 35.20
CA GLY A 38 8.96 4.17 34.05
C GLY A 38 8.63 2.66 33.97
N ARG A 39 7.71 2.14 34.79
CA ARG A 39 7.32 0.72 34.73
C ARG A 39 6.27 0.49 33.64
N CYS A 40 6.48 -0.55 32.84
CA CYS A 40 5.53 -0.96 31.80
C CYS A 40 4.14 -1.26 32.34
N ARG A 41 3.10 -0.81 31.63
CA ARG A 41 1.68 -1.00 31.96
C ARG A 41 0.90 -1.78 30.92
N VAL A 42 1.58 -2.20 29.86
CA VAL A 42 0.97 -2.85 28.69
C VAL A 42 1.64 -4.18 28.43
N ASP A 43 0.92 -5.08 27.77
CA ASP A 43 1.41 -6.40 27.41
C ASP A 43 2.20 -6.37 26.10
N ALA A 44 1.89 -5.40 25.20
CA ALA A 44 2.56 -5.23 23.93
C ALA A 44 2.54 -3.77 23.47
N THR A 45 3.55 -3.41 22.67
CA THR A 45 3.56 -2.18 21.88
C THR A 45 3.67 -2.56 20.39
N VAL A 46 2.84 -1.96 19.54
CA VAL A 46 2.86 -2.18 18.09
C VAL A 46 3.02 -0.84 17.42
N PHE A 47 4.18 -0.61 16.83
CA PHE A 47 4.50 0.63 16.13
C PHE A 47 4.62 0.43 14.63
N GLU A 48 3.94 1.28 13.89
CA GLU A 48 4.30 1.58 12.52
C GLU A 48 5.44 2.61 12.57
N VAL A 49 6.54 2.31 11.92
CA VAL A 49 7.73 3.18 11.91
C VAL A 49 8.06 3.54 10.47
N ASP A 50 8.16 4.86 10.19
CA ASP A 50 8.68 5.35 8.92
C ASP A 50 10.09 4.80 8.72
N GLU A 51 10.37 4.29 7.54
CA GLU A 51 11.60 3.57 7.22
C GLU A 51 12.85 4.42 7.50
N ARG A 52 12.80 5.70 7.19
CA ARG A 52 13.91 6.64 7.43
C ARG A 52 14.03 7.04 8.90
N ALA A 53 12.90 7.10 9.62
CA ALA A 53 12.87 7.37 11.05
C ALA A 53 13.43 6.19 11.86
N SER A 54 13.49 5.00 11.30
CA SER A 54 14.00 3.79 11.95
C SER A 54 15.42 3.99 12.49
N ARG A 55 16.30 4.75 11.82
CA ARG A 55 17.66 5.10 12.28
C ARG A 55 17.67 5.91 13.59
N LEU A 56 16.58 6.62 13.89
CA LEU A 56 16.46 7.44 15.09
C LEU A 56 15.69 6.72 16.21
N ILE A 57 14.99 5.66 15.89
CA ILE A 57 14.12 4.93 16.81
C ILE A 57 14.75 3.61 17.24
N LEU A 58 15.18 2.77 16.29
CA LEU A 58 15.66 1.41 16.57
C LEU A 58 16.91 1.32 17.46
N PRO A 59 17.84 2.28 17.47
CA PRO A 59 18.96 2.27 18.42
C PRO A 59 18.51 2.34 19.89
N TYR A 60 17.36 2.96 20.16
CA TYR A 60 16.82 3.17 21.51
C TYR A 60 15.69 2.22 21.84
N VAL A 61 14.85 1.90 20.84
CA VAL A 61 13.72 0.97 20.98
C VAL A 61 14.12 -0.33 20.31
N LYS A 62 14.50 -1.31 21.12
CA LYS A 62 14.90 -2.64 20.62
C LYS A 62 13.66 -3.53 20.51
N PRO A 63 13.09 -3.73 19.32
CA PRO A 63 11.90 -4.54 19.15
C PRO A 63 12.24 -6.03 19.31
N ASP A 64 11.31 -6.79 19.87
CA ASP A 64 11.37 -8.26 19.86
C ASP A 64 11.13 -8.80 18.44
N TYR A 65 10.27 -8.13 17.68
CA TYR A 65 9.90 -8.47 16.31
C TYR A 65 10.00 -7.24 15.41
N LEU A 66 10.66 -7.38 14.27
CA LEU A 66 10.60 -6.42 13.16
C LEU A 66 9.83 -7.06 12.01
N VAL A 67 8.79 -6.41 11.55
CA VAL A 67 7.99 -6.86 10.40
C VAL A 67 8.22 -5.91 9.24
N VAL A 68 8.65 -6.44 8.09
CA VAL A 68 8.87 -5.65 6.88
C VAL A 68 7.99 -6.20 5.78
N THR A 69 7.05 -5.39 5.30
CA THR A 69 6.09 -5.79 4.27
C THR A 69 6.65 -5.70 2.86
N GLY A 70 7.59 -4.79 2.65
CA GLY A 70 8.30 -4.57 1.40
C GLY A 70 9.03 -3.23 1.41
N LEU A 71 10.09 -3.14 0.61
CA LEU A 71 10.88 -1.94 0.42
C LEU A 71 10.75 -1.47 -1.03
N PHE A 72 10.01 -0.40 -1.22
CA PHE A 72 9.83 0.25 -2.51
C PHE A 72 10.58 1.58 -2.53
N ARG A 73 10.76 2.14 -3.73
CA ARG A 73 11.20 3.53 -3.83
C ARG A 73 10.19 4.45 -3.14
N ASP A 74 10.70 5.31 -2.29
CA ASP A 74 9.92 6.36 -1.64
C ASP A 74 9.79 7.58 -2.58
N SER A 75 9.15 8.64 -2.12
CA SER A 75 9.05 9.87 -2.88
C SER A 75 10.45 10.43 -3.21
N LEU A 76 10.60 10.99 -4.39
CA LEU A 76 11.87 11.56 -4.86
C LEU A 76 12.37 12.71 -3.97
N LYS A 77 11.49 13.42 -3.27
CA LYS A 77 11.86 14.41 -2.25
C LYS A 77 12.56 13.82 -1.04
N ARG A 78 12.23 12.57 -0.70
CA ARG A 78 12.69 11.92 0.52
C ARG A 78 13.91 11.04 0.34
N ASN A 79 14.27 10.67 -0.82
CA ASN A 79 15.24 9.66 -1.21
C ASN A 79 14.59 8.40 -1.77
N ALA A 80 14.42 8.40 -3.05
CA ALA A 80 13.63 7.42 -3.77
C ALA A 80 14.23 6.00 -3.78
N HIS A 81 15.52 5.82 -3.47
CA HIS A 81 16.18 4.54 -3.75
C HIS A 81 15.96 3.50 -2.65
N PRO A 82 15.42 2.30 -2.98
CA PRO A 82 15.19 1.22 -2.00
C PRO A 82 16.46 0.80 -1.23
N ASP A 83 17.63 0.81 -1.87
CA ASP A 83 18.89 0.40 -1.24
C ASP A 83 19.30 1.31 -0.07
N TYR A 84 18.97 2.60 -0.13
CA TYR A 84 19.19 3.49 1.02
C TYR A 84 18.29 3.09 2.19
N ILE A 85 17.04 2.84 1.94
CA ILE A 85 16.08 2.40 2.96
C ILE A 85 16.52 1.04 3.53
N PHE A 86 16.92 0.13 2.65
CA PHE A 86 17.52 -1.15 3.04
C PHE A 86 18.69 -0.95 4.00
N SER A 87 19.67 -0.12 3.63
CA SER A 87 20.87 0.11 4.45
C SER A 87 20.55 0.74 5.80
N VAL A 88 19.55 1.62 5.87
CA VAL A 88 19.06 2.21 7.13
C VAL A 88 18.51 1.13 8.04
N ILE A 89 17.59 0.31 7.56
CA ILE A 89 16.96 -0.74 8.38
C ILE A 89 17.99 -1.79 8.77
N ASP A 90 18.80 -2.25 7.84
CA ASP A 90 19.82 -3.28 8.07
C ASP A 90 20.85 -2.86 9.11
N THR A 91 21.27 -1.59 9.09
CA THR A 91 22.25 -1.04 10.03
C THR A 91 21.68 -0.84 11.43
N TYR A 92 20.47 -0.29 11.54
CA TYR A 92 19.94 0.18 12.83
C TYR A 92 19.00 -0.81 13.53
N CYS A 93 18.49 -1.82 12.84
CA CYS A 93 17.73 -2.88 13.48
C CYS A 93 18.68 -3.78 14.31
N PRO A 94 18.40 -4.03 15.60
CA PRO A 94 19.24 -4.89 16.41
C PRO A 94 19.15 -6.37 15.94
N ASP A 95 20.30 -7.07 15.98
CA ASP A 95 20.37 -8.48 15.55
C ASP A 95 19.57 -9.43 16.47
N SER A 96 19.20 -8.97 17.66
CA SER A 96 18.36 -9.70 18.59
C SER A 96 16.87 -9.76 18.16
N ALA A 97 16.44 -8.90 17.25
CA ALA A 97 15.07 -8.89 16.77
C ALA A 97 14.79 -10.11 15.88
N LYS A 98 13.63 -10.73 16.05
CA LYS A 98 13.10 -11.66 15.04
C LYS A 98 12.56 -10.87 13.86
N VAL A 99 13.03 -11.19 12.67
CA VAL A 99 12.69 -10.42 11.46
C VAL A 99 11.72 -11.22 10.60
N ILE A 100 10.54 -10.67 10.35
CA ILE A 100 9.47 -11.29 9.55
C ILE A 100 9.40 -10.55 8.22
N LEU A 101 9.75 -11.23 7.13
CA LEU A 101 10.05 -10.65 5.83
C LEU A 101 9.16 -11.22 4.73
N ASN A 102 8.82 -10.37 3.77
CA ASN A 102 8.14 -10.77 2.56
C ASN A 102 9.14 -11.45 1.60
N ALA A 103 9.00 -12.75 1.37
CA ALA A 103 9.85 -13.50 0.44
C ALA A 103 9.62 -13.14 -1.03
N ASP A 104 8.44 -12.60 -1.35
CA ASP A 104 8.10 -12.18 -2.71
C ASP A 104 8.66 -10.78 -3.03
N GLU A 105 9.33 -10.11 -2.06
CA GLU A 105 10.01 -8.84 -2.26
C GLU A 105 11.52 -9.02 -1.98
N LEU A 106 12.29 -9.03 -3.07
CA LEU A 106 13.71 -9.40 -3.02
C LEU A 106 14.53 -8.51 -2.07
N CYS A 107 14.28 -7.18 -2.07
CA CYS A 107 15.05 -6.25 -1.27
C CYS A 107 14.89 -6.53 0.24
N SER A 108 13.65 -6.54 0.73
CA SER A 108 13.39 -6.81 2.15
C SER A 108 13.84 -8.21 2.55
N SER A 109 13.73 -9.18 1.65
CA SER A 109 14.14 -10.56 1.93
C SER A 109 15.64 -10.72 2.22
N MET A 110 16.46 -9.75 1.81
CA MET A 110 17.89 -9.73 2.07
C MET A 110 18.29 -9.07 3.41
N LEU A 111 17.35 -8.45 4.12
CA LEU A 111 17.61 -7.77 5.39
C LEU A 111 18.10 -8.73 6.48
N LYS A 112 18.99 -8.22 7.35
CA LYS A 112 19.38 -8.84 8.62
C LYS A 112 19.78 -10.31 8.48
N LYS A 113 20.76 -10.59 7.63
CA LYS A 113 21.21 -11.96 7.31
C LYS A 113 21.67 -12.76 8.55
N ASP A 114 22.14 -12.06 9.57
CA ASP A 114 22.67 -12.66 10.80
C ASP A 114 21.60 -12.81 11.91
N SER A 115 20.39 -12.30 11.69
CA SER A 115 19.28 -12.41 12.64
C SER A 115 18.43 -13.66 12.37
N TYR A 116 17.57 -14.00 13.34
CA TYR A 116 16.52 -14.99 13.11
C TYR A 116 15.46 -14.44 12.16
N ARG A 117 15.40 -14.98 10.96
CA ARG A 117 14.51 -14.53 9.87
C ARG A 117 13.39 -15.53 9.61
N VAL A 118 12.21 -15.01 9.42
CA VAL A 118 11.02 -15.78 9.01
C VAL A 118 10.46 -15.16 7.74
N PHE A 119 10.14 -16.02 6.78
CA PHE A 119 9.67 -15.60 5.47
C PHE A 119 8.22 -16.00 5.25
N TYR A 120 7.44 -15.06 4.74
CA TYR A 120 6.09 -15.28 4.28
C TYR A 120 5.92 -14.86 2.83
N GLY A 121 4.87 -15.29 2.19
CA GLY A 121 4.53 -14.85 0.84
C GLY A 121 3.31 -15.56 0.30
N ILE A 122 3.00 -15.28 -0.96
CA ILE A 122 1.86 -15.84 -1.67
C ILE A 122 2.40 -16.73 -2.79
N GLY A 123 1.91 -17.96 -2.90
CA GLY A 123 2.24 -18.89 -3.98
C GLY A 123 1.75 -18.37 -5.34
N LYS A 124 2.25 -18.94 -6.43
CA LYS A 124 1.87 -18.55 -7.78
C LYS A 124 0.36 -18.53 -7.96
N GLN A 125 -0.13 -17.43 -8.55
CA GLN A 125 -1.55 -17.22 -8.87
C GLN A 125 -1.78 -17.33 -10.39
N PRO A 126 -3.02 -17.59 -10.86
CA PRO A 126 -3.33 -17.72 -12.29
C PRO A 126 -2.96 -16.49 -13.13
N ASP A 127 -3.12 -15.29 -12.55
CA ASP A 127 -2.93 -14.01 -13.23
C ASP A 127 -1.46 -13.52 -13.19
N ASP A 128 -0.57 -14.23 -12.49
CA ASP A 128 0.83 -13.86 -12.37
C ASP A 128 1.54 -13.86 -13.73
N LYS A 129 2.36 -12.85 -13.97
CA LYS A 129 3.24 -12.71 -15.13
C LYS A 129 4.61 -13.36 -14.86
N THR A 130 5.51 -13.33 -15.83
CA THR A 130 6.92 -13.71 -15.68
C THR A 130 7.88 -12.62 -16.13
N GLU A 131 7.36 -11.58 -16.79
CA GLU A 131 8.14 -10.41 -17.24
C GLU A 131 7.56 -9.13 -16.62
N PRO A 132 8.41 -8.14 -16.31
CA PRO A 132 7.98 -6.85 -15.82
C PRO A 132 7.04 -6.15 -16.82
N TYR A 133 5.93 -5.64 -16.33
CA TYR A 133 4.92 -4.93 -17.12
C TYR A 133 4.60 -3.53 -16.56
N ASN A 134 5.02 -3.25 -15.33
CA ASN A 134 4.88 -1.95 -14.72
C ASN A 134 5.99 -1.00 -15.17
N LEU A 135 5.71 0.30 -15.22
CA LEU A 135 6.68 1.33 -15.54
C LEU A 135 7.87 1.31 -14.56
N ILE A 136 7.58 1.12 -13.27
CA ILE A 136 8.58 0.95 -12.23
C ILE A 136 8.83 -0.54 -12.02
N ALA A 137 10.04 -1.00 -12.31
CA ALA A 137 10.52 -2.37 -12.07
C ALA A 137 11.96 -2.32 -11.56
N ASP A 138 12.12 -2.09 -10.26
CA ASP A 138 13.42 -1.76 -9.66
C ASP A 138 14.40 -2.93 -9.59
N TYR A 139 13.91 -4.16 -9.39
CA TYR A 139 14.76 -5.35 -9.24
C TYR A 139 14.73 -6.23 -10.49
N GLN A 140 15.36 -5.74 -11.58
CA GLN A 140 15.58 -6.54 -12.80
C GLN A 140 16.97 -7.15 -12.87
N ILE A 141 17.91 -6.62 -12.10
CA ILE A 141 19.32 -7.01 -12.10
C ILE A 141 19.69 -7.62 -10.74
N CYS A 142 20.42 -8.70 -10.77
CA CYS A 142 20.89 -9.40 -9.57
C CYS A 142 21.82 -8.50 -8.74
N PRO A 143 21.51 -8.22 -7.49
CA PRO A 143 22.37 -7.39 -6.63
C PRO A 143 23.72 -8.04 -6.31
N ASN A 144 23.83 -9.37 -6.46
CA ASN A 144 25.08 -10.09 -6.17
C ASN A 144 26.06 -10.11 -7.36
N CYS A 145 25.56 -10.24 -8.60
CA CYS A 145 26.45 -10.52 -9.73
C CYS A 145 26.16 -9.72 -11.00
N GLY A 146 25.16 -8.83 -10.98
CA GLY A 146 24.80 -7.97 -12.11
C GLY A 146 24.10 -8.68 -13.27
N GLU A 147 23.72 -9.95 -13.16
CA GLU A 147 23.01 -10.68 -14.20
C GLU A 147 21.52 -10.31 -14.21
N LYS A 148 20.85 -10.42 -15.36
CA LYS A 148 19.41 -10.24 -15.46
C LYS A 148 18.68 -11.32 -14.64
N LEU A 149 17.80 -10.89 -13.74
CA LEU A 149 16.96 -11.78 -12.94
C LEU A 149 15.85 -12.41 -13.80
N LYS A 150 15.43 -13.63 -13.43
CA LYS A 150 14.26 -14.30 -13.98
C LYS A 150 13.21 -14.43 -12.90
N TYR A 151 11.96 -14.20 -13.26
CA TYR A 151 10.82 -14.37 -12.36
C TYR A 151 10.11 -15.69 -12.67
N ASN A 152 9.93 -16.53 -11.67
CA ASN A 152 9.06 -17.70 -11.76
C ASN A 152 7.59 -17.26 -11.80
N TYR A 153 7.31 -16.16 -11.09
CA TYR A 153 6.08 -15.36 -11.19
C TYR A 153 6.33 -13.93 -10.70
N LEU A 154 5.62 -12.98 -11.27
CA LEU A 154 5.65 -11.56 -10.98
C LEU A 154 4.22 -11.02 -10.93
N ARG A 155 3.86 -10.30 -9.87
CA ARG A 155 2.52 -9.78 -9.63
C ARG A 155 2.37 -8.33 -9.96
N TYR A 156 3.27 -7.52 -9.46
CA TYR A 156 3.34 -6.09 -9.74
C TYR A 156 4.73 -5.57 -9.37
N HIS A 157 5.21 -4.58 -10.11
CA HIS A 157 6.54 -3.98 -9.96
C HIS A 157 7.64 -5.06 -9.90
N HIS A 158 8.18 -5.33 -8.70
CA HIS A 158 9.17 -6.38 -8.46
C HIS A 158 8.70 -7.42 -7.42
N ILE A 159 7.40 -7.43 -7.10
CA ILE A 159 6.83 -8.42 -6.19
C ILE A 159 6.61 -9.73 -6.91
N GLY A 160 7.36 -10.74 -6.54
CA GLY A 160 7.30 -12.06 -7.18
C GLY A 160 8.37 -13.02 -6.66
N ASP A 161 8.43 -14.17 -7.26
CA ASP A 161 9.43 -15.20 -6.98
C ASP A 161 10.53 -15.13 -8.04
N VAL A 162 11.75 -14.86 -7.60
CA VAL A 162 12.86 -14.52 -8.47
C VAL A 162 14.01 -15.52 -8.34
N VAL A 163 14.74 -15.73 -9.43
CA VAL A 163 15.97 -16.49 -9.48
C VAL A 163 17.01 -15.81 -10.37
N CYS A 164 18.26 -15.79 -9.91
CA CYS A 164 19.40 -15.41 -10.73
C CYS A 164 19.96 -16.64 -11.44
N PRO A 165 19.96 -16.71 -12.78
CA PRO A 165 20.44 -17.88 -13.52
C PRO A 165 21.96 -18.06 -13.42
N LYS A 166 22.72 -17.02 -12.99
CA LYS A 166 24.18 -17.07 -12.94
C LYS A 166 24.71 -17.43 -11.55
N CYS A 167 24.25 -16.76 -10.49
CA CYS A 167 24.81 -16.98 -9.15
C CYS A 167 23.87 -17.76 -8.21
N GLY A 168 22.67 -18.13 -8.66
CA GLY A 168 21.72 -18.91 -7.87
C GLY A 168 21.00 -18.11 -6.77
N LEU A 169 21.16 -16.78 -6.69
CA LEU A 169 20.33 -15.96 -5.79
C LEU A 169 18.85 -16.20 -6.12
N HIS A 170 18.05 -16.48 -5.13
CA HIS A 170 16.61 -16.74 -5.31
C HIS A 170 15.79 -16.20 -4.13
N SER A 171 14.49 -16.04 -4.35
CA SER A 171 13.52 -15.74 -3.29
C SER A 171 13.58 -16.84 -2.21
N PRO A 172 13.59 -16.48 -0.92
CA PRO A 172 13.67 -17.48 0.16
C PRO A 172 12.45 -18.38 0.23
N ASP A 173 12.65 -19.58 0.79
CA ASP A 173 11.55 -20.49 1.12
C ASP A 173 10.62 -19.86 2.17
N LYS A 174 9.33 -19.99 1.94
CA LYS A 174 8.28 -19.36 2.74
C LYS A 174 7.83 -20.30 3.87
N LYS A 175 8.07 -19.90 5.13
CA LYS A 175 7.50 -20.61 6.28
C LYS A 175 5.98 -20.50 6.32
N TYR A 176 5.45 -19.33 5.94
CA TYR A 176 4.02 -19.05 5.84
C TYR A 176 3.68 -18.75 4.38
N LEU A 177 3.14 -19.77 3.71
CA LEU A 177 2.82 -19.70 2.28
C LEU A 177 1.30 -19.65 2.08
N ALA A 178 0.77 -18.56 1.54
CA ALA A 178 -0.60 -18.53 1.04
C ALA A 178 -0.69 -19.35 -0.25
N THR A 179 -1.32 -20.52 -0.19
CA THR A 179 -1.38 -21.49 -1.30
C THR A 179 -2.63 -21.32 -2.15
N ASP A 180 -3.71 -20.80 -1.56
CA ASP A 180 -5.00 -20.61 -2.22
C ASP A 180 -5.67 -19.34 -1.70
N ILE A 181 -6.28 -18.56 -2.60
CA ILE A 181 -6.99 -17.34 -2.32
C ILE A 181 -8.33 -17.38 -3.07
N ASP A 182 -9.40 -17.65 -2.34
CA ASP A 182 -10.76 -17.70 -2.87
C ASP A 182 -11.46 -16.37 -2.52
N ARG A 183 -11.53 -15.46 -3.52
CA ARG A 183 -12.14 -14.13 -3.35
C ARG A 183 -13.66 -14.19 -3.31
N GLU A 184 -14.27 -15.23 -3.87
CA GLU A 184 -15.74 -15.40 -3.83
C GLU A 184 -16.19 -15.91 -2.46
N LYS A 185 -15.50 -16.91 -1.93
CA LYS A 185 -15.77 -17.45 -0.59
C LYS A 185 -15.15 -16.64 0.54
N MET A 186 -14.38 -15.60 0.21
CA MET A 186 -13.64 -14.79 1.18
C MET A 186 -12.80 -15.65 2.12
N THR A 187 -11.93 -16.49 1.53
CA THR A 187 -11.02 -17.36 2.29
C THR A 187 -9.61 -17.36 1.73
N ILE A 188 -8.63 -17.55 2.61
CA ILE A 188 -7.22 -17.73 2.28
C ILE A 188 -6.67 -18.95 2.99
N THR A 189 -5.95 -19.81 2.28
CA THR A 189 -5.29 -20.99 2.82
C THR A 189 -3.82 -20.73 3.03
N ILE A 190 -3.37 -20.77 4.28
CA ILE A 190 -1.95 -20.64 4.64
C ILE A 190 -1.37 -22.02 4.97
N GLN A 191 -0.28 -22.35 4.32
CA GLN A 191 0.53 -23.52 4.60
C GLN A 191 1.70 -23.14 5.53
N GLU A 192 1.85 -23.90 6.63
CA GLU A 192 2.96 -23.84 7.58
C GLU A 192 3.54 -25.27 7.74
N GLY A 193 4.68 -25.53 7.11
CA GLY A 193 5.19 -26.88 6.96
C GLY A 193 4.20 -27.78 6.21
N ASP A 194 3.79 -28.91 6.82
CA ASP A 194 2.81 -29.82 6.24
C ASP A 194 1.35 -29.46 6.57
N LYS A 195 1.13 -28.46 7.43
CA LYS A 195 -0.22 -28.07 7.87
C LYS A 195 -0.76 -26.96 6.96
N LYS A 196 -2.03 -27.11 6.59
CA LYS A 196 -2.80 -26.09 5.87
C LYS A 196 -3.96 -25.64 6.74
N THR A 197 -4.09 -24.33 6.91
CA THR A 197 -5.19 -23.72 7.65
C THR A 197 -5.92 -22.73 6.77
N VAL A 198 -7.24 -22.80 6.75
CA VAL A 198 -8.11 -21.86 6.04
C VAL A 198 -8.52 -20.76 6.99
N TYR A 199 -8.19 -19.50 6.64
CA TYR A 199 -8.56 -18.29 7.35
C TYR A 199 -9.62 -17.51 6.59
N PRO A 200 -10.44 -16.69 7.26
CA PRO A 200 -11.24 -15.69 6.59
C PRO A 200 -10.33 -14.71 5.84
N LEU A 201 -10.70 -14.39 4.60
CA LEU A 201 -10.10 -13.30 3.85
C LEU A 201 -10.89 -12.03 4.15
N ILE A 202 -10.20 -10.96 4.52
CA ILE A 202 -10.86 -9.72 4.93
C ILE A 202 -10.97 -8.75 3.73
N HIS A 203 -9.96 -8.76 2.85
CA HIS A 203 -9.90 -7.92 1.66
C HIS A 203 -9.58 -8.73 0.41
N THR A 204 -10.10 -8.26 -0.73
CA THR A 204 -9.82 -8.87 -2.04
C THR A 204 -8.63 -8.24 -2.77
N ALA A 205 -8.26 -7.00 -2.42
CA ALA A 205 -7.13 -6.31 -3.03
C ALA A 205 -5.79 -6.97 -2.63
N LEU A 206 -4.95 -7.26 -3.60
CA LEU A 206 -3.74 -8.07 -3.43
C LEU A 206 -2.78 -7.52 -2.36
N PHE A 207 -2.58 -6.20 -2.30
CA PHE A 207 -1.71 -5.59 -1.28
C PHE A 207 -2.26 -5.78 0.15
N ASN A 208 -3.58 -5.81 0.32
CA ASN A 208 -4.22 -6.10 1.61
C ASN A 208 -4.09 -7.58 1.96
N ILE A 209 -4.15 -8.47 0.97
CA ILE A 209 -3.89 -9.90 1.18
C ILE A 209 -2.47 -10.12 1.69
N TYR A 210 -1.46 -9.42 1.14
CA TYR A 210 -0.11 -9.45 1.71
C TYR A 210 -0.08 -8.97 3.17
N ASN A 211 -0.80 -7.90 3.51
CA ASN A 211 -0.91 -7.43 4.88
C ASN A 211 -1.56 -8.47 5.81
N GLU A 212 -2.56 -9.21 5.33
CA GLU A 212 -3.19 -10.28 6.10
C GLU A 212 -2.23 -11.45 6.33
N VAL A 213 -1.51 -11.90 5.30
CA VAL A 213 -0.47 -12.94 5.45
C VAL A 213 0.63 -12.49 6.41
N THR A 214 1.02 -11.22 6.34
CA THR A 214 1.99 -10.61 7.27
C THR A 214 1.51 -10.69 8.71
N VAL A 215 0.26 -10.30 8.96
CA VAL A 215 -0.32 -10.31 10.33
C VAL A 215 -0.47 -11.73 10.86
N ILE A 216 -0.94 -12.67 10.02
CA ILE A 216 -1.01 -14.10 10.41
C ILE A 216 0.38 -14.60 10.79
N SER A 217 1.39 -14.34 9.96
CA SER A 217 2.77 -14.76 10.22
C SER A 217 3.33 -14.18 11.52
N ALA A 218 3.10 -12.87 11.76
CA ALA A 218 3.53 -12.20 12.97
C ALA A 218 2.86 -12.79 14.22
N LEU A 219 1.55 -13.02 14.20
CA LEU A 219 0.82 -13.60 15.31
C LEU A 219 1.25 -15.05 15.59
N ARG A 220 1.53 -15.83 14.56
CA ARG A 220 2.10 -17.18 14.71
C ARG A 220 3.46 -17.15 15.40
N GLU A 221 4.33 -16.22 15.01
CA GLU A 221 5.66 -16.05 15.64
C GLU A 221 5.59 -15.51 17.08
N ILE A 222 4.55 -14.75 17.40
CA ILE A 222 4.26 -14.30 18.79
C ILE A 222 3.71 -15.45 19.64
N GLY A 223 3.23 -16.55 19.03
CA GLY A 223 2.82 -17.76 19.72
C GLY A 223 1.30 -18.03 19.73
N LEU A 224 0.49 -17.27 18.97
CA LEU A 224 -0.93 -17.59 18.86
C LEU A 224 -1.13 -18.84 18.00
N SER A 225 -2.12 -19.68 18.35
CA SER A 225 -2.49 -20.83 17.53
C SER A 225 -3.19 -20.41 16.24
N ALA A 226 -3.13 -21.24 15.23
CA ALA A 226 -3.78 -20.99 13.94
C ALA A 226 -5.30 -20.86 14.10
N GLU A 227 -5.89 -21.70 14.94
CA GLU A 227 -7.32 -21.70 15.26
C GLU A 227 -7.73 -20.38 15.93
N ARG A 228 -6.92 -19.91 16.89
CA ARG A 228 -7.20 -18.65 17.58
C ARG A 228 -7.12 -17.45 16.64
N ILE A 229 -6.11 -17.40 15.77
CA ILE A 229 -5.99 -16.35 14.75
C ILE A 229 -7.21 -16.36 13.82
N LYS A 230 -7.67 -17.53 13.38
CA LYS A 230 -8.87 -17.68 12.55
C LYS A 230 -10.12 -17.09 13.22
N GLU A 231 -10.32 -17.39 14.51
CA GLU A 231 -11.43 -16.83 15.30
C GLU A 231 -11.35 -15.30 15.38
N LEU A 232 -10.17 -14.77 15.68
CA LEU A 232 -9.94 -13.32 15.78
C LEU A 232 -10.17 -12.60 14.45
N MET A 233 -9.72 -13.18 13.34
CA MET A 233 -9.94 -12.61 12.00
C MET A 233 -11.43 -12.53 11.66
N GLY A 234 -12.23 -13.53 12.03
CA GLY A 234 -13.69 -13.51 11.85
C GLY A 234 -14.42 -12.40 12.61
N GLN A 235 -13.74 -11.74 13.56
CA GLN A 235 -14.30 -10.64 14.37
C GLN A 235 -13.80 -9.27 13.90
N ILE A 236 -12.90 -9.20 12.93
CA ILE A 236 -12.39 -7.93 12.43
C ILE A 236 -13.37 -7.39 11.41
N HIS A 237 -13.88 -6.20 11.69
CA HIS A 237 -14.58 -5.39 10.72
C HIS A 237 -13.64 -4.26 10.31
N ILE A 238 -13.41 -4.14 9.00
CA ILE A 238 -12.62 -3.04 8.50
C ILE A 238 -13.53 -1.83 8.44
N PRO A 239 -13.11 -0.70 9.00
CA PRO A 239 -13.84 0.55 8.80
C PRO A 239 -13.89 0.87 7.31
N ASP A 240 -15.05 1.24 6.79
CA ASP A 240 -15.30 1.68 5.41
C ASP A 240 -14.45 2.89 4.96
N SER A 241 -13.56 3.35 5.83
CA SER A 241 -12.78 4.59 5.68
C SER A 241 -11.73 4.59 4.57
N ARG A 242 -11.47 3.45 3.90
CA ARG A 242 -10.52 3.40 2.78
C ARG A 242 -11.21 3.40 1.40
N HIS A 243 -12.47 3.03 1.33
CA HIS A 243 -13.32 3.16 0.15
C HIS A 243 -14.63 3.82 0.57
N ASN A 244 -14.64 5.14 0.60
CA ASN A 244 -15.86 5.88 0.87
C ASN A 244 -16.65 5.98 -0.44
N GLU A 245 -17.57 5.04 -0.67
CA GLU A 245 -18.46 5.03 -1.83
C GLU A 245 -19.89 5.43 -1.45
N THR A 246 -20.58 6.03 -2.39
CA THR A 246 -22.00 6.41 -2.26
C THR A 246 -22.65 6.26 -3.61
N THR A 247 -23.72 5.48 -3.69
CA THR A 247 -24.47 5.29 -4.92
C THR A 247 -25.70 6.18 -4.93
N VAL A 248 -25.85 6.98 -5.97
CA VAL A 248 -27.00 7.87 -6.21
C VAL A 248 -27.46 7.71 -7.63
N ASN A 249 -28.75 7.43 -7.82
CA ASN A 249 -29.40 7.25 -9.14
C ASN A 249 -28.64 6.29 -10.07
N GLY A 250 -28.04 5.21 -9.51
CA GLY A 250 -27.31 4.19 -10.27
C GLY A 250 -25.83 4.52 -10.52
N VAL A 251 -25.37 5.71 -10.16
CA VAL A 251 -23.95 6.11 -10.27
C VAL A 251 -23.26 6.00 -8.92
N THR A 252 -22.12 5.31 -8.85
CA THR A 252 -21.35 5.16 -7.61
C THR A 252 -20.20 6.17 -7.60
N VAL A 253 -20.18 7.05 -6.59
CA VAL A 253 -19.10 8.04 -6.35
C VAL A 253 -18.14 7.51 -5.30
N ILE A 254 -16.88 7.33 -5.67
CA ILE A 254 -15.86 6.65 -4.86
C ILE A 254 -14.71 7.64 -4.58
N GLN A 255 -14.35 7.81 -3.30
CA GLN A 255 -13.12 8.46 -2.91
C GLN A 255 -12.06 7.39 -2.67
N ALA A 256 -10.94 7.46 -3.38
CA ALA A 256 -9.82 6.54 -3.23
C ALA A 256 -8.53 7.30 -2.92
N LEU A 257 -7.89 6.94 -1.81
CA LEU A 257 -6.58 7.48 -1.45
C LEU A 257 -5.54 6.96 -2.44
N SER A 258 -4.91 7.87 -3.15
CA SER A 258 -3.90 7.60 -4.17
C SER A 258 -2.54 8.17 -3.77
N LYS A 259 -2.19 8.30 -2.58
CA LYS A 259 -0.87 8.68 -2.01
C LYS A 259 0.14 9.21 -3.07
N GLY A 260 -0.19 10.35 -3.72
CA GLY A 260 0.35 10.89 -4.98
C GLY A 260 1.87 10.77 -5.15
N GLN A 261 2.66 11.23 -4.20
CA GLN A 261 4.13 11.20 -4.31
C GLN A 261 4.75 9.79 -4.23
N SER A 262 3.98 8.77 -3.84
CA SER A 262 4.40 7.37 -3.94
C SER A 262 3.91 6.76 -5.25
N ALA A 263 4.74 6.81 -6.28
CA ALA A 263 4.39 6.35 -7.61
C ALA A 263 3.91 4.88 -7.63
N VAL A 264 4.51 4.02 -6.82
CA VAL A 264 4.09 2.61 -6.68
C VAL A 264 2.68 2.50 -6.10
N SER A 265 2.38 3.22 -5.02
CA SER A 265 1.07 3.18 -4.38
C SER A 265 -0.02 3.74 -5.31
N SER A 266 0.26 4.86 -5.98
CA SER A 266 -0.70 5.50 -6.89
C SER A 266 -0.96 4.66 -8.13
N SER A 267 0.08 4.07 -8.74
CA SER A 267 -0.07 3.15 -9.87
C SER A 267 -0.94 1.94 -9.52
N ARG A 268 -0.81 1.42 -8.29
CA ARG A 268 -1.68 0.34 -7.80
C ARG A 268 -3.14 0.78 -7.67
N THR A 269 -3.39 2.01 -7.21
CA THR A 269 -4.74 2.57 -7.18
C THR A 269 -5.29 2.76 -8.59
N PHE A 270 -4.46 3.21 -9.55
CA PHE A 270 -4.85 3.35 -10.96
C PHE A 270 -5.24 2.01 -11.57
N GLU A 271 -4.43 0.98 -11.36
CA GLU A 271 -4.72 -0.38 -11.82
C GLU A 271 -6.02 -0.94 -11.20
N TYR A 272 -6.22 -0.72 -9.90
CA TYR A 272 -7.47 -1.10 -9.24
C TYR A 272 -8.68 -0.43 -9.91
N VAL A 273 -8.64 0.90 -10.08
CA VAL A 273 -9.72 1.66 -10.73
C VAL A 273 -9.96 1.20 -12.17
N ALA A 274 -8.88 0.95 -12.91
CA ALA A 274 -8.96 0.48 -14.30
C ALA A 274 -9.67 -0.88 -14.42
N ASN A 275 -9.42 -1.79 -13.48
CA ASN A 275 -9.96 -3.16 -13.50
C ASN A 275 -11.40 -3.28 -12.99
N GLU A 276 -11.95 -2.24 -12.35
CA GLU A 276 -13.36 -2.23 -11.97
C GLU A 276 -14.26 -2.20 -13.21
N GLU A 277 -15.43 -2.82 -13.13
CA GLU A 277 -16.41 -2.84 -14.23
C GLU A 277 -17.15 -1.52 -14.38
N GLY A 278 -17.66 -1.25 -15.58
CA GLY A 278 -18.51 -0.10 -15.92
C GLY A 278 -17.73 1.10 -16.43
N LYS A 279 -18.47 2.06 -16.99
CA LYS A 279 -17.91 3.33 -17.52
C LYS A 279 -17.52 4.27 -16.39
N LYS A 280 -16.35 4.87 -16.50
CA LYS A 280 -15.71 5.62 -15.42
C LYS A 280 -15.39 7.06 -15.82
N ALA A 281 -15.65 7.99 -14.90
CA ALA A 281 -15.02 9.32 -14.89
C ALA A 281 -14.05 9.40 -13.71
N ILE A 282 -12.86 10.01 -13.93
CA ILE A 282 -11.78 10.04 -12.95
C ILE A 282 -11.37 11.49 -12.70
N LEU A 283 -11.35 11.89 -11.43
CA LEU A 283 -10.81 13.17 -10.98
C LEU A 283 -9.50 12.94 -10.22
N LEU A 284 -8.44 13.61 -10.64
CA LEU A 284 -7.10 13.51 -10.07
C LEU A 284 -6.85 14.73 -9.17
N ALA A 285 -7.01 14.57 -7.87
CA ALA A 285 -6.76 15.60 -6.84
C ALA A 285 -5.54 15.18 -6.00
N MET A 286 -4.36 15.09 -6.64
CA MET A 286 -3.16 14.48 -6.09
C MET A 286 -2.00 15.45 -5.83
N ASP A 287 -2.28 16.74 -5.72
CA ASP A 287 -1.28 17.73 -5.35
C ASP A 287 -0.92 17.66 -3.87
N ASP A 288 0.27 18.13 -3.51
CA ASP A 288 0.66 18.25 -2.11
C ASP A 288 0.56 19.69 -1.57
N LEU A 289 0.80 19.85 -0.28
CA LEU A 289 0.68 21.14 0.41
C LEU A 289 1.72 22.16 -0.11
N GLU A 290 2.93 21.72 -0.41
CA GLU A 290 4.01 22.57 -0.90
C GLU A 290 3.71 23.14 -2.28
N ASP A 291 3.02 22.41 -3.15
CA ASP A 291 2.59 22.89 -4.47
C ASP A 291 1.71 24.16 -4.34
N ARG A 292 0.90 24.24 -3.28
CA ARG A 292 0.01 25.37 -2.99
C ARG A 292 0.76 26.61 -2.53
N GLN A 293 1.96 26.45 -2.01
CA GLN A 293 2.81 27.55 -1.52
C GLN A 293 3.67 28.17 -2.63
N LYS A 294 3.38 27.88 -3.90
CA LYS A 294 4.15 28.36 -5.06
C LYS A 294 5.63 27.95 -5.01
N SER A 295 5.96 26.85 -4.36
CA SER A 295 7.31 26.30 -4.37
C SER A 295 7.64 25.68 -5.74
N ILE A 296 8.92 25.63 -6.06
CA ILE A 296 9.40 24.85 -7.21
C ILE A 296 9.46 23.39 -6.76
N GLU A 297 8.33 22.71 -6.88
CA GLU A 297 8.24 21.34 -6.45
C GLU A 297 8.75 20.36 -7.49
N PHE A 298 9.24 19.25 -7.01
CA PHE A 298 9.71 18.17 -7.84
C PHE A 298 8.52 17.36 -8.36
N SER A 299 8.13 17.58 -9.62
CA SER A 299 6.99 16.91 -10.26
C SER A 299 7.34 15.58 -10.93
N GLY A 300 8.58 15.09 -10.81
CA GLY A 300 9.03 13.86 -11.46
C GLY A 300 8.21 12.62 -11.09
N TRP A 301 7.64 12.57 -9.91
CA TRP A 301 6.77 11.48 -9.47
C TRP A 301 5.53 11.29 -10.36
N ILE A 302 5.01 12.36 -10.97
CA ILE A 302 3.87 12.31 -11.89
C ILE A 302 4.20 11.44 -13.11
N TYR A 303 5.46 11.50 -13.58
CA TYR A 303 5.91 10.75 -14.75
C TYR A 303 6.20 9.27 -14.44
N ASP A 304 6.35 8.92 -13.17
CA ASP A 304 6.51 7.54 -12.71
C ASP A 304 5.16 6.81 -12.50
N LEU A 305 4.02 7.53 -12.55
CA LEU A 305 2.68 6.94 -12.42
C LEU A 305 2.19 6.31 -13.72
N GLU A 306 1.45 5.23 -13.60
CA GLU A 306 0.95 4.44 -14.73
C GLU A 306 -0.40 4.96 -15.26
N TYR A 307 -0.42 6.16 -15.83
CA TYR A 307 -1.62 6.73 -16.47
C TYR A 307 -2.10 5.90 -17.67
N GLU A 308 -1.26 5.05 -18.22
CA GLU A 308 -1.60 4.07 -19.26
C GLU A 308 -2.78 3.18 -18.86
N GLN A 309 -2.98 2.97 -17.56
CA GLN A 309 -4.13 2.25 -17.01
C GLN A 309 -5.48 2.92 -17.36
N PHE A 310 -5.47 4.22 -17.60
CA PHE A 310 -6.67 5.00 -17.96
C PHE A 310 -6.87 5.17 -19.47
N ASN A 311 -5.94 4.70 -20.30
CA ASN A 311 -6.09 4.69 -21.77
C ASN A 311 -6.97 3.50 -22.20
N ARG A 312 -8.27 3.58 -21.90
CA ARG A 312 -9.27 2.53 -22.12
C ARG A 312 -10.58 3.13 -22.62
N ASP A 313 -11.39 2.32 -23.28
CA ASP A 313 -12.69 2.77 -23.81
C ASP A 313 -13.70 3.01 -22.67
N ASP A 314 -13.61 2.26 -21.58
CA ASP A 314 -14.48 2.39 -20.41
C ASP A 314 -14.11 3.56 -19.48
N VAL A 315 -12.97 4.21 -19.68
CA VAL A 315 -12.64 5.52 -19.09
C VAL A 315 -13.10 6.61 -20.05
N VAL A 316 -14.19 7.28 -19.70
CA VAL A 316 -14.83 8.29 -20.56
C VAL A 316 -14.28 9.70 -20.35
N GLN A 317 -13.76 9.98 -19.15
CA GLN A 317 -13.23 11.29 -18.79
C GLN A 317 -12.13 11.18 -17.72
N VAL A 318 -11.07 11.99 -17.86
CA VAL A 318 -10.06 12.23 -16.83
C VAL A 318 -9.96 13.73 -16.58
N ILE A 319 -10.22 14.17 -15.36
CA ILE A 319 -10.11 15.57 -14.95
C ILE A 319 -8.86 15.72 -14.10
N CYS A 320 -7.88 16.45 -14.61
CA CYS A 320 -6.68 16.81 -13.89
C CYS A 320 -6.96 18.07 -13.08
N THR A 321 -6.76 18.04 -11.77
CA THR A 321 -7.15 19.18 -10.91
C THR A 321 -5.98 19.75 -10.13
N GLY A 322 -6.17 20.96 -9.58
CA GLY A 322 -5.21 21.61 -8.71
C GLY A 322 -4.03 22.27 -9.41
N PRO A 323 -3.03 22.75 -8.66
CA PRO A 323 -1.88 23.48 -9.19
C PRO A 323 -1.08 22.72 -10.24
N ARG A 324 -1.07 21.39 -10.20
CA ARG A 324 -0.36 20.50 -11.14
C ARG A 324 -1.23 19.94 -12.26
N CYS A 325 -2.43 20.47 -12.45
CA CYS A 325 -3.37 19.95 -13.46
C CYS A 325 -2.78 19.87 -14.88
N TYR A 326 -1.91 20.80 -15.26
CA TYR A 326 -1.25 20.77 -16.57
C TYR A 326 -0.14 19.72 -16.66
N ASP A 327 0.61 19.47 -15.61
CA ASP A 327 1.59 18.38 -15.54
C ASP A 327 0.88 17.03 -15.68
N HIS A 328 -0.23 16.84 -14.95
CA HIS A 328 -1.08 15.65 -15.10
C HIS A 328 -1.66 15.53 -16.51
N LYS A 329 -2.13 16.62 -17.13
CA LYS A 329 -2.60 16.61 -18.53
C LYS A 329 -1.51 16.14 -19.48
N VAL A 330 -0.30 16.70 -19.39
CA VAL A 330 0.84 16.28 -20.21
C VAL A 330 1.10 14.79 -20.04
N ARG A 331 1.09 14.29 -18.81
CA ARG A 331 1.31 12.87 -18.54
C ARG A 331 0.18 11.98 -19.08
N CYS A 332 -1.08 12.41 -18.99
CA CYS A 332 -2.21 11.73 -19.64
C CYS A 332 -2.02 11.62 -21.15
N LEU A 333 -1.61 12.71 -21.81
CA LEU A 333 -1.34 12.70 -23.25
C LEU A 333 -0.19 11.75 -23.61
N LEU A 334 0.90 11.74 -22.83
CA LEU A 334 2.01 10.80 -23.01
C LEU A 334 1.60 9.34 -22.81
N ALA A 335 0.58 9.08 -21.98
CA ALA A 335 -0.02 7.77 -21.81
C ALA A 335 -0.94 7.34 -22.96
N GLY A 336 -1.15 8.21 -23.94
CA GLY A 336 -2.01 7.96 -25.11
C GLY A 336 -3.50 8.18 -24.84
N ILE A 337 -3.88 8.80 -23.72
CA ILE A 337 -5.29 9.13 -23.46
C ILE A 337 -5.71 10.22 -24.45
N PRO A 338 -6.84 10.05 -25.18
CA PRO A 338 -7.33 11.02 -26.14
C PRO A 338 -7.58 12.39 -25.48
N GLU A 339 -7.14 13.48 -26.13
CA GLU A 339 -7.23 14.83 -25.56
C GLU A 339 -8.66 15.24 -25.23
N GLU A 340 -9.63 14.80 -26.03
CA GLU A 340 -11.05 15.07 -25.82
C GLU A 340 -11.63 14.44 -24.54
N LYS A 341 -10.94 13.45 -23.96
CA LYS A 341 -11.30 12.86 -22.65
C LYS A 341 -10.66 13.60 -21.47
N ILE A 342 -9.72 14.52 -21.70
CA ILE A 342 -8.92 15.16 -20.66
C ILE A 342 -9.40 16.59 -20.42
N LEU A 343 -9.80 16.89 -19.19
CA LEU A 343 -10.06 18.25 -18.73
C LEU A 343 -9.05 18.69 -17.68
N THR A 344 -8.90 20.00 -17.54
CA THR A 344 -8.06 20.60 -16.48
C THR A 344 -8.82 21.64 -15.71
N ASN A 345 -8.66 21.67 -14.40
CA ASN A 345 -9.22 22.71 -13.55
C ASN A 345 -8.24 23.03 -12.42
N LEU A 346 -7.87 24.29 -12.26
CA LEU A 346 -6.96 24.76 -11.21
C LEU A 346 -7.57 24.64 -9.79
N SER A 347 -8.89 24.48 -9.70
CA SER A 347 -9.59 24.27 -8.43
C SER A 347 -10.16 22.87 -8.39
N GLU A 348 -9.74 22.08 -7.41
CA GLU A 348 -10.21 20.71 -7.21
C GLU A 348 -11.72 20.69 -6.93
N VAL A 349 -12.21 21.58 -6.07
CA VAL A 349 -13.64 21.63 -5.73
C VAL A 349 -14.49 22.09 -6.91
N ALA A 350 -13.99 23.04 -7.72
CA ALA A 350 -14.70 23.48 -8.92
C ALA A 350 -14.75 22.37 -10.01
N ALA A 351 -13.71 21.55 -10.11
CA ALA A 351 -13.66 20.44 -11.05
C ALA A 351 -14.83 19.43 -10.87
N ALA A 352 -15.46 19.40 -9.70
CA ALA A 352 -16.65 18.58 -9.48
C ALA A 352 -17.85 19.02 -10.35
N ASP A 353 -17.87 20.27 -10.87
CA ASP A 353 -18.90 20.73 -11.82
C ASP A 353 -18.64 20.23 -13.22
N ASP A 354 -17.39 19.96 -13.57
CA ASP A 354 -16.95 19.55 -14.91
C ASP A 354 -17.11 18.05 -15.13
N VAL A 355 -17.40 17.26 -14.06
CA VAL A 355 -17.48 15.81 -14.18
C VAL A 355 -18.74 15.39 -14.97
N THR A 356 -18.54 14.49 -15.92
CA THR A 356 -19.61 13.83 -16.66
C THR A 356 -20.37 12.89 -15.72
N ILE A 357 -21.67 13.12 -15.53
CA ILE A 357 -22.55 12.30 -14.71
C ILE A 357 -23.49 11.42 -15.54
N ASP A 358 -23.72 11.78 -16.80
CA ASP A 358 -24.57 11.03 -17.71
C ASP A 358 -23.81 9.92 -18.40
N GLY A 359 -24.37 8.71 -18.39
CA GLY A 359 -23.79 7.56 -19.08
C GLY A 359 -22.50 7.02 -18.45
N VAL A 360 -22.25 7.32 -17.17
CA VAL A 360 -21.19 6.73 -16.35
C VAL A 360 -21.79 5.87 -15.25
N ASP A 361 -21.10 4.80 -14.90
CA ASP A 361 -21.47 3.91 -13.80
C ASP A 361 -20.74 4.28 -12.51
N ARG A 362 -19.51 4.82 -12.64
CA ARG A 362 -18.64 5.12 -11.51
C ARG A 362 -17.91 6.45 -11.70
N ILE A 363 -17.77 7.20 -10.62
CA ILE A 363 -16.95 8.44 -10.55
C ILE A 363 -15.92 8.27 -9.45
N TYR A 364 -14.65 8.31 -9.82
CA TYR A 364 -13.54 8.18 -8.89
C TYR A 364 -12.92 9.55 -8.59
N ILE A 365 -12.75 9.84 -7.30
CA ILE A 365 -11.96 10.97 -6.81
C ILE A 365 -10.68 10.39 -6.22
N LEU A 366 -9.58 10.48 -6.96
CA LEU A 366 -8.27 10.03 -6.52
C LEU A 366 -7.58 11.20 -5.82
N TYR A 367 -7.31 11.06 -4.52
CA TYR A 367 -6.81 12.16 -3.69
C TYR A 367 -5.56 11.77 -2.91
N ASP A 368 -4.71 12.75 -2.58
CA ASP A 368 -3.59 12.56 -1.65
C ASP A 368 -4.05 12.80 -0.20
N CYS A 369 -3.24 12.33 0.75
CA CYS A 369 -3.50 12.39 2.19
C CYS A 369 -3.92 13.80 2.66
N GLU A 370 -3.29 14.85 2.11
CA GLU A 370 -3.55 16.24 2.46
C GLU A 370 -4.82 16.81 1.83
N ASN A 371 -5.31 16.16 0.77
CA ASN A 371 -6.47 16.61 0.01
C ASN A 371 -7.78 15.94 0.45
N TYR A 372 -7.79 15.20 1.57
CA TYR A 372 -8.99 14.51 2.05
C TYR A 372 -10.19 15.44 2.24
N GLY A 373 -10.01 16.58 2.89
CA GLY A 373 -11.09 17.57 3.10
C GLY A 373 -11.71 18.05 1.79
N MET A 374 -10.86 18.40 0.81
CA MET A 374 -11.32 18.81 -0.52
C MET A 374 -12.00 17.68 -1.29
N SER A 375 -11.49 16.48 -1.22
CA SER A 375 -12.14 15.31 -1.86
C SER A 375 -13.54 15.07 -1.29
N CYS A 376 -13.77 15.32 0.00
CA CYS A 376 -15.09 15.26 0.62
C CYS A 376 -16.03 16.35 0.08
N GLU A 377 -15.54 17.56 -0.16
CA GLU A 377 -16.33 18.66 -0.77
C GLU A 377 -16.66 18.34 -2.23
N MET A 378 -15.71 17.85 -3.00
CA MET A 378 -15.93 17.36 -4.37
C MET A 378 -17.02 16.29 -4.41
N LYS A 379 -16.92 15.27 -3.55
CA LYS A 379 -17.90 14.20 -3.47
C LYS A 379 -19.30 14.71 -3.15
N LYS A 380 -19.44 15.58 -2.14
CA LYS A 380 -20.72 16.21 -1.79
C LYS A 380 -21.34 16.96 -2.97
N LYS A 381 -20.52 17.66 -3.74
CA LYS A 381 -20.97 18.45 -4.89
C LYS A 381 -21.43 17.55 -6.03
N ILE A 382 -20.70 16.48 -6.33
CA ILE A 382 -21.07 15.49 -7.33
C ILE A 382 -22.37 14.79 -6.94
N ILE A 383 -22.54 14.40 -5.68
CA ILE A 383 -23.75 13.77 -5.16
C ILE A 383 -24.97 14.69 -5.35
N LYS A 384 -24.86 15.98 -4.98
CA LYS A 384 -25.95 16.95 -5.21
C LYS A 384 -26.36 17.06 -6.68
N ARG A 385 -25.37 17.08 -7.60
CA ARG A 385 -25.66 17.10 -9.04
C ARG A 385 -26.39 15.83 -9.48
N LEU A 386 -26.01 14.66 -8.96
CA LEU A 386 -26.69 13.40 -9.23
C LEU A 386 -28.11 13.34 -8.66
N GLU A 387 -28.38 13.99 -7.54
CA GLU A 387 -29.72 14.13 -6.93
C GLU A 387 -30.62 15.10 -7.70
N GLY A 388 -30.06 15.92 -8.59
CA GLY A 388 -30.80 16.92 -9.35
C GLY A 388 -30.97 18.26 -8.61
N ASP A 389 -30.33 18.43 -7.47
CA ASP A 389 -30.27 19.71 -6.76
C ASP A 389 -29.30 20.66 -7.49
N LYS A 390 -29.86 21.78 -8.00
CA LYS A 390 -29.09 22.82 -8.68
C LYS A 390 -28.39 23.76 -7.70
#